data_2e363ad8047de0a35d0331ed61d3977c
#
_entry.id   2e363ad8047de0a35d0331ed61d3977c
#
_cell.length_a   1.000
_cell.length_b   1.000
_cell.length_c   1.000
_cell.angle_alpha   90.00
_cell.angle_beta   90.00
_cell.angle_gamma   90.00
#
_symmetry.space_group_name_H-M   'P 1'
#
loop_
_entity.id
_entity.type
_entity.pdbx_description
1 polymer ?
#
loop_
_entity_poly.entity_id
_entity_poly.type
_entity_poly.pdbx_seq_one_letter_code
_entity_poly.pdbx_strand_id
1 'polypeptide(L)'
;MDIKKINDGREYRDLRLDVVETDDKNEYKVEGFATTYDTPYHLYSYRNDDGYLVEVREQVDRNAFAETDMSDVIMQYNHEGRVFARISNNTLRLDKDNEKGLFVDAYLGGTEIGRQLYEEIKGGYTQKMSFGFTVGGDKLEKVQSSQDGEIWMRTITDVKKVFDVSRVSLPRNDYTSISRRAYADGVIADVESERTERERRMRKTEELELRINKLIDSLKGGN
;
A
#
# COMPACT_ATOMS: atom_id res chain seq x y z
N MET A 1 9.74 -9.61 -17.67
CA MET A 1 9.55 -8.18 -17.98
C MET A 1 9.30 -7.49 -16.65
N ASP A 2 10.18 -6.61 -16.22
CA ASP A 2 10.20 -6.09 -14.86
C ASP A 2 9.05 -5.08 -14.68
N ILE A 3 8.05 -5.41 -13.89
CA ILE A 3 6.83 -4.62 -13.66
C ILE A 3 7.15 -3.22 -13.12
N LYS A 4 8.26 -3.07 -12.40
CA LYS A 4 8.77 -1.78 -11.94
C LYS A 4 9.09 -0.80 -13.07
N LYS A 5 9.37 -1.28 -14.30
CA LYS A 5 9.67 -0.43 -15.46
C LYS A 5 8.43 0.09 -16.19
N ILE A 6 7.25 -0.51 -16.00
CA ILE A 6 6.04 -0.10 -16.73
C ILE A 6 5.38 1.12 -16.09
N ASN A 7 5.55 1.35 -14.76
CA ASN A 7 4.87 2.40 -14.00
C ASN A 7 5.80 3.27 -13.17
N ASP A 8 7.08 3.40 -13.51
CA ASP A 8 8.08 4.12 -12.70
C ASP A 8 8.07 3.73 -11.20
N GLY A 9 7.61 2.52 -10.89
CA GLY A 9 7.44 2.02 -9.52
C GLY A 9 6.32 2.66 -8.73
N ARG A 10 5.40 3.41 -9.38
CA ARG A 10 4.24 4.01 -8.70
C ARG A 10 3.17 2.99 -8.43
N GLU A 11 2.62 3.04 -7.22
CA GLU A 11 1.45 2.29 -6.81
C GLU A 11 0.27 3.25 -6.58
N TYR A 12 -0.96 2.74 -6.72
CA TYR A 12 -2.18 3.51 -6.56
C TYR A 12 -3.15 2.76 -5.63
N ARG A 13 -3.78 3.50 -4.71
CA ARG A 13 -4.78 2.96 -3.77
C ARG A 13 -5.98 3.88 -3.72
N ASP A 14 -7.17 3.27 -3.67
CA ASP A 14 -8.44 3.98 -3.71
C ASP A 14 -9.10 3.97 -2.33
N LEU A 15 -9.56 5.14 -1.89
CA LEU A 15 -10.34 5.35 -0.69
C LEU A 15 -11.51 6.30 -0.95
N ARG A 16 -12.43 6.41 0.02
CA ARG A 16 -13.58 7.30 -0.08
C ARG A 16 -13.19 8.72 0.32
N LEU A 17 -13.63 9.70 -0.48
CA LEU A 17 -13.55 11.12 -0.17
C LEU A 17 -14.93 11.62 0.26
N ASP A 18 -14.99 12.39 1.32
CA ASP A 18 -16.20 13.05 1.78
C ASP A 18 -16.08 14.58 1.54
N VAL A 19 -17.19 15.20 1.20
CA VAL A 19 -17.29 16.67 1.12
C VAL A 19 -17.55 17.19 2.53
N VAL A 20 -16.78 18.18 2.95
CA VAL A 20 -17.13 18.96 4.13
C VAL A 20 -18.21 19.94 3.73
N GLU A 21 -19.41 19.72 4.23
CA GLU A 21 -20.45 20.73 4.17
C GLU A 21 -20.09 21.83 5.18
N THR A 22 -19.61 22.95 4.68
CA THR A 22 -19.47 24.17 5.46
C THR A 22 -20.71 25.01 5.26
N ASP A 23 -21.17 25.72 6.31
CA ASP A 23 -22.28 26.66 6.25
C ASP A 23 -21.99 27.88 5.34
N ASP A 24 -20.76 28.06 4.92
CA ASP A 24 -20.32 29.13 4.03
C ASP A 24 -20.47 28.69 2.57
N LYS A 25 -21.46 29.26 1.88
CA LYS A 25 -21.82 28.94 0.48
C LYS A 25 -20.68 29.16 -0.53
N ASN A 26 -19.58 29.78 -0.12
CA ASN A 26 -18.43 30.11 -0.96
C ASN A 26 -17.22 29.22 -0.69
N GLU A 27 -17.28 28.24 0.20
CA GLU A 27 -16.15 27.43 0.54
C GLU A 27 -16.15 26.08 -0.24
N TYR A 28 -15.29 26.01 -1.26
CA TYR A 28 -15.11 24.84 -2.12
C TYR A 28 -14.06 23.89 -1.52
N LYS A 29 -14.25 23.47 -0.28
CA LYS A 29 -13.33 22.54 0.40
C LYS A 29 -13.78 21.10 0.30
N VAL A 30 -12.82 20.21 0.12
CA VAL A 30 -13.00 18.76 0.18
C VAL A 30 -11.96 18.15 1.12
N GLU A 31 -12.39 17.21 1.95
CA GLU A 31 -11.53 16.53 2.91
C GLU A 31 -11.72 15.04 2.83
N GLY A 32 -10.69 14.29 3.21
CA GLY A 32 -10.76 12.83 3.27
C GLY A 32 -9.41 12.22 3.62
N PHE A 33 -9.33 10.89 3.52
CA PHE A 33 -8.09 10.17 3.77
C PHE A 33 -7.56 9.58 2.47
N ALA A 34 -6.28 9.79 2.18
CA ALA A 34 -5.61 9.10 1.09
C ALA A 34 -5.34 7.64 1.43
N THR A 35 -5.09 7.34 2.71
CA THR A 35 -5.03 5.98 3.28
C THR A 35 -5.32 6.03 4.77
N THR A 36 -5.75 4.90 5.35
CA THR A 36 -5.87 4.70 6.79
C THR A 36 -4.67 3.93 7.31
N TYR A 37 -4.27 4.20 8.58
CA TYR A 37 -3.16 3.50 9.23
C TYR A 37 -3.61 2.23 9.92
N ASP A 38 -2.74 1.22 9.92
CA ASP A 38 -2.89 -0.03 10.66
C ASP A 38 -4.25 -0.73 10.44
N THR A 39 -4.90 -0.42 9.32
CA THR A 39 -6.23 -0.94 8.98
C THR A 39 -6.12 -1.82 7.74
N PRO A 40 -6.20 -3.16 7.88
CA PRO A 40 -6.12 -4.06 6.75
C PRO A 40 -7.30 -3.92 5.79
N TYR A 41 -7.00 -3.94 4.50
CA TYR A 41 -8.00 -4.01 3.44
C TYR A 41 -7.63 -5.09 2.42
N HIS A 42 -8.63 -5.61 1.74
CA HIS A 42 -8.44 -6.57 0.66
C HIS A 42 -7.76 -5.89 -0.53
N LEU A 43 -6.63 -6.45 -0.99
CA LEU A 43 -5.92 -5.93 -2.16
C LEU A 43 -6.31 -6.69 -3.43
N TYR A 44 -6.20 -8.01 -3.40
CA TYR A 44 -6.65 -8.92 -4.45
C TYR A 44 -6.65 -10.38 -3.95
N SER A 45 -7.28 -11.26 -4.74
CA SER A 45 -7.23 -12.71 -4.52
C SER A 45 -7.00 -13.44 -5.84
N TYR A 46 -6.35 -14.59 -5.78
CA TYR A 46 -6.14 -15.45 -6.93
C TYR A 46 -6.06 -16.93 -6.49
N ARG A 47 -6.13 -17.84 -7.45
CA ARG A 47 -5.81 -19.26 -7.20
C ARG A 47 -4.40 -19.54 -7.67
N ASN A 48 -3.61 -20.17 -6.80
CA ASN A 48 -2.26 -20.61 -7.15
C ASN A 48 -2.32 -21.86 -8.05
N ASP A 49 -1.16 -22.37 -8.46
CA ASP A 49 -1.07 -23.51 -9.38
C ASP A 49 -1.62 -24.81 -8.77
N ASP A 50 -1.65 -24.93 -7.44
CA ASP A 50 -2.25 -26.06 -6.72
C ASP A 50 -3.77 -25.90 -6.53
N GLY A 51 -4.36 -24.80 -7.01
CA GLY A 51 -5.79 -24.50 -6.93
C GLY A 51 -6.23 -23.86 -5.61
N TYR A 52 -5.34 -23.58 -4.65
CA TYR A 52 -5.66 -22.90 -3.40
C TYR A 52 -5.96 -21.43 -3.61
N LEU A 53 -6.94 -20.92 -2.85
CA LEU A 53 -7.24 -19.49 -2.82
C LEU A 53 -6.15 -18.74 -2.02
N VAL A 54 -5.50 -17.79 -2.65
CA VAL A 54 -4.57 -16.86 -2.01
C VAL A 54 -5.24 -15.49 -1.95
N GLU A 55 -5.45 -14.99 -0.75
CA GLU A 55 -5.93 -13.63 -0.50
C GLU A 55 -4.77 -12.76 -0.01
N VAL A 56 -4.55 -11.65 -0.67
CA VAL A 56 -3.55 -10.66 -0.25
C VAL A 56 -4.29 -9.45 0.29
N ARG A 57 -4.02 -9.14 1.55
CA ARG A 57 -4.45 -7.92 2.24
C ARG A 57 -3.29 -6.97 2.35
N GLU A 58 -3.59 -5.69 2.44
CA GLU A 58 -2.58 -4.65 2.64
C GLU A 58 -3.01 -3.72 3.77
N GLN A 59 -2.03 -3.19 4.47
CA GLN A 59 -2.17 -2.07 5.40
C GLN A 59 -0.95 -1.15 5.28
N VAL A 60 -1.11 0.08 5.73
CA VAL A 60 -0.04 1.07 5.80
C VAL A 60 0.32 1.28 7.27
N ASP A 61 1.59 1.07 7.61
CA ASP A 61 2.10 1.33 8.96
C ASP A 61 1.96 2.82 9.29
N ARG A 62 1.64 3.13 10.53
CA ARG A 62 1.48 4.51 11.04
C ARG A 62 2.70 5.39 10.78
N ASN A 63 3.88 4.82 10.78
CA ASN A 63 5.13 5.54 10.57
C ASN A 63 5.60 5.53 9.10
N ALA A 64 4.84 4.91 8.20
CA ALA A 64 5.25 4.75 6.80
C ALA A 64 5.54 6.08 6.09
N PHE A 65 4.95 7.18 6.55
CA PHE A 65 5.13 8.50 5.96
C PHE A 65 6.14 9.39 6.71
N ALA A 66 6.90 8.87 7.68
CA ALA A 66 7.80 9.67 8.51
C ALA A 66 8.79 10.51 7.67
N GLU A 67 9.46 9.89 6.69
CA GLU A 67 10.49 10.50 5.83
C GLU A 67 10.02 10.69 4.38
N THR A 68 8.72 10.65 4.13
CA THR A 68 8.17 10.72 2.77
C THR A 68 8.36 12.10 2.14
N ASP A 69 8.82 12.13 0.89
CA ASP A 69 8.79 13.33 0.06
C ASP A 69 7.35 13.66 -0.35
N MET A 70 6.81 14.72 0.26
CA MET A 70 5.52 15.33 -0.07
C MET A 70 5.68 16.81 -0.45
N SER A 71 6.84 17.21 -0.94
CA SER A 71 7.20 18.60 -1.17
C SER A 71 6.28 19.30 -2.17
N ASP A 72 5.75 18.58 -3.13
CA ASP A 72 4.84 19.13 -4.13
C ASP A 72 3.86 18.06 -4.66
N VAL A 73 2.89 17.70 -3.84
CA VAL A 73 1.78 16.81 -4.23
C VAL A 73 0.71 17.62 -4.95
N ILE A 74 0.08 17.04 -5.95
CA ILE A 74 -0.99 17.64 -6.75
C ILE A 74 -2.29 16.84 -6.62
N MET A 75 -3.41 17.53 -6.83
CA MET A 75 -4.72 16.88 -6.96
C MET A 75 -5.15 16.86 -8.41
N GLN A 76 -5.44 15.67 -8.93
CA GLN A 76 -5.82 15.43 -10.32
C GLN A 76 -7.14 14.65 -10.43
N TYR A 77 -7.58 14.42 -11.66
CA TYR A 77 -8.66 13.50 -12.01
C TYR A 77 -8.09 12.29 -12.73
N ASN A 78 -8.36 11.07 -12.23
CA ASN A 78 -7.85 9.81 -12.77
C ASN A 78 -6.31 9.75 -12.94
N HIS A 79 -5.54 10.44 -12.07
CA HIS A 79 -4.07 10.49 -12.09
C HIS A 79 -3.46 11.13 -13.35
N GLU A 80 -4.21 11.93 -14.06
CA GLU A 80 -3.74 12.56 -15.31
C GLU A 80 -4.47 13.90 -15.59
N GLY A 81 -3.94 14.62 -16.56
CA GLY A 81 -4.57 15.85 -17.07
C GLY A 81 -4.34 17.05 -16.17
N ARG A 82 -5.44 17.76 -15.82
CA ARG A 82 -5.38 19.05 -15.13
C ARG A 82 -5.17 18.91 -13.64
N VAL A 83 -4.51 19.90 -13.06
CA VAL A 83 -4.29 20.01 -11.61
C VAL A 83 -5.37 20.91 -11.03
N PHE A 84 -6.08 20.41 -10.01
CA PHE A 84 -7.18 21.11 -9.34
C PHE A 84 -6.76 21.80 -8.05
N ALA A 85 -5.80 21.19 -7.33
CA ALA A 85 -5.19 21.74 -6.13
C ALA A 85 -3.72 21.29 -6.04
N ARG A 86 -2.89 22.02 -5.28
CA ARG A 86 -1.46 21.75 -5.21
C ARG A 86 -0.86 22.26 -3.90
N ILE A 87 0.13 21.55 -3.36
CA ILE A 87 0.82 21.98 -2.13
C ILE A 87 1.54 23.32 -2.34
N SER A 88 2.30 23.46 -3.44
CA SER A 88 3.14 24.64 -3.67
C SER A 88 2.36 25.97 -3.83
N ASN A 89 1.05 25.93 -4.09
CA ASN A 89 0.18 27.11 -4.10
C ASN A 89 -0.79 27.19 -2.92
N ASN A 90 -0.60 26.34 -1.90
CA ASN A 90 -1.41 26.25 -0.67
C ASN A 90 -2.91 25.95 -0.89
N THR A 91 -3.26 25.30 -2.00
CA THR A 91 -4.63 24.83 -2.25
C THR A 91 -4.81 23.35 -1.89
N LEU A 92 -3.73 22.63 -1.56
CA LEU A 92 -3.73 21.24 -1.08
C LEU A 92 -2.88 21.15 0.19
N ARG A 93 -3.39 20.46 1.20
CA ARG A 93 -2.66 20.10 2.41
C ARG A 93 -2.78 18.60 2.66
N LEU A 94 -1.67 17.99 3.01
CA LEU A 94 -1.60 16.61 3.51
C LEU A 94 -1.15 16.65 4.98
N ASP A 95 -1.82 15.89 5.83
CA ASP A 95 -1.49 15.76 7.24
C ASP A 95 -1.21 14.28 7.54
N LYS A 96 0.08 13.94 7.65
CA LYS A 96 0.56 12.59 7.97
C LYS A 96 0.49 12.26 9.47
N ASP A 97 0.38 13.28 10.31
CA ASP A 97 0.37 13.13 11.76
C ASP A 97 -1.05 12.91 12.32
N ASN A 98 -2.06 12.86 11.43
CA ASN A 98 -3.43 12.51 11.82
C ASN A 98 -3.49 11.06 12.33
N GLU A 99 -4.22 10.84 13.42
CA GLU A 99 -4.29 9.52 14.08
C GLU A 99 -4.90 8.41 13.22
N LYS A 100 -5.78 8.75 12.28
CA LYS A 100 -6.52 7.77 11.46
C LYS A 100 -5.81 7.38 10.17
N GLY A 101 -4.99 8.28 9.60
CA GLY A 101 -4.37 8.05 8.30
C GLY A 101 -3.81 9.32 7.68
N LEU A 102 -3.33 9.22 6.44
CA LEU A 102 -2.90 10.38 5.66
C LEU A 102 -4.12 11.22 5.27
N PHE A 103 -4.34 12.29 6.03
CA PHE A 103 -5.46 13.19 5.81
C PHE A 103 -5.17 14.19 4.70
N VAL A 104 -6.18 14.48 3.90
CA VAL A 104 -6.12 15.38 2.73
C VAL A 104 -7.18 16.47 2.90
N ASP A 105 -6.77 17.71 2.74
CA ASP A 105 -7.62 18.90 2.71
C ASP A 105 -7.30 19.69 1.43
N ALA A 106 -8.29 19.92 0.58
CA ALA A 106 -8.10 20.62 -0.68
C ALA A 106 -9.15 21.70 -0.92
N TYR A 107 -8.69 22.88 -1.39
CA TYR A 107 -9.53 23.99 -1.83
C TYR A 107 -9.67 24.00 -3.35
N LEU A 108 -10.86 23.78 -3.86
CA LEU A 108 -11.16 23.67 -5.28
C LEU A 108 -11.72 24.95 -5.91
N GLY A 109 -11.95 26.00 -5.11
CA GLY A 109 -12.60 27.25 -5.56
C GLY A 109 -11.76 28.14 -6.48
N GLY A 110 -10.44 27.88 -6.58
CA GLY A 110 -9.50 28.75 -7.29
C GLY A 110 -9.67 28.80 -8.82
N THR A 111 -10.31 27.81 -9.41
CA THR A 111 -10.53 27.71 -10.86
C THR A 111 -11.96 27.27 -11.17
N GLU A 112 -12.44 27.57 -12.39
CA GLU A 112 -13.75 27.08 -12.83
C GLU A 112 -13.84 25.55 -12.83
N ILE A 113 -12.82 24.88 -13.34
CA ILE A 113 -12.76 23.40 -13.37
C ILE A 113 -12.70 22.81 -11.96
N GLY A 114 -12.06 23.48 -11.00
CA GLY A 114 -12.05 23.06 -9.60
C GLY A 114 -13.44 23.16 -8.98
N ARG A 115 -14.17 24.23 -9.23
CA ARG A 115 -15.57 24.38 -8.78
C ARG A 115 -16.48 23.34 -9.40
N GLN A 116 -16.31 23.00 -10.69
CA GLN A 116 -17.04 21.91 -11.34
C GLN A 116 -16.74 20.57 -10.66
N LEU A 117 -15.48 20.26 -10.38
CA LEU A 117 -15.10 19.05 -9.66
C LEU A 117 -15.73 19.00 -8.26
N TYR A 118 -15.76 20.12 -7.54
CA TYR A 118 -16.42 20.20 -6.24
C TYR A 118 -17.91 19.85 -6.34
N GLU A 119 -18.62 20.39 -7.33
CA GLU A 119 -20.04 20.09 -7.55
C GLU A 119 -20.27 18.62 -7.91
N GLU A 120 -19.37 18.00 -8.69
CA GLU A 120 -19.41 16.56 -8.99
C GLU A 120 -19.24 15.71 -7.71
N ILE A 121 -18.32 16.11 -6.83
CA ILE A 121 -18.09 15.44 -5.54
C ILE A 121 -19.33 15.60 -4.66
N LYS A 122 -19.83 16.82 -4.52
CA LYS A 122 -21.00 17.16 -3.72
C LYS A 122 -22.27 16.46 -4.21
N GLY A 123 -22.43 16.35 -5.52
CA GLY A 123 -23.53 15.61 -6.14
C GLY A 123 -23.40 14.10 -6.10
N GLY A 124 -22.29 13.55 -5.58
CA GLY A 124 -22.08 12.11 -5.47
C GLY A 124 -21.70 11.41 -6.78
N TYR A 125 -21.44 12.15 -7.85
CA TYR A 125 -21.02 11.58 -9.14
C TYR A 125 -19.65 10.92 -9.08
N THR A 126 -18.82 11.38 -8.17
CA THR A 126 -17.46 10.88 -7.96
C THR A 126 -17.09 10.99 -6.48
N GLN A 127 -16.93 9.86 -5.80
CA GLN A 127 -16.72 9.79 -4.34
C GLN A 127 -15.45 9.06 -3.94
N LYS A 128 -14.67 8.55 -4.90
CA LYS A 128 -13.45 7.81 -4.60
C LYS A 128 -12.23 8.69 -4.83
N MET A 129 -11.30 8.59 -3.92
CA MET A 129 -9.96 9.19 -4.04
C MET A 129 -8.93 8.08 -4.15
N SER A 130 -7.92 8.31 -4.95
CA SER A 130 -6.77 7.45 -5.08
C SER A 130 -5.52 8.28 -4.84
N PHE A 131 -4.45 7.71 -4.31
CA PHE A 131 -3.17 8.40 -4.23
C PHE A 131 -2.08 7.61 -4.94
N GLY A 132 -1.20 8.33 -5.63
CA GLY A 132 -0.06 7.80 -6.36
C GLY A 132 1.22 7.95 -5.55
N PHE A 133 1.92 6.85 -5.30
CA PHE A 133 3.10 6.84 -4.43
C PHE A 133 4.14 5.81 -4.87
N THR A 134 5.34 5.88 -4.30
CA THR A 134 6.37 4.84 -4.42
C THR A 134 6.69 4.26 -3.06
N VAL A 135 6.76 2.93 -3.00
CA VAL A 135 7.11 2.18 -1.79
C VAL A 135 8.63 2.19 -1.60
N GLY A 136 9.06 2.50 -0.39
CA GLY A 136 10.44 2.42 0.07
C GLY A 136 10.75 1.10 0.76
N GLY A 137 9.79 0.61 1.54
CA GLY A 137 9.89 -0.65 2.26
C GLY A 137 8.51 -1.24 2.54
N ASP A 138 8.41 -2.55 2.45
CA ASP A 138 7.24 -3.31 2.84
C ASP A 138 7.64 -4.66 3.45
N LYS A 139 6.69 -5.30 4.13
CA LYS A 139 6.81 -6.66 4.65
C LYS A 139 5.62 -7.46 4.16
N LEU A 140 5.86 -8.69 3.74
CA LEU A 140 4.82 -9.64 3.36
C LEU A 140 4.89 -10.86 4.28
N GLU A 141 3.81 -11.14 4.99
CA GLU A 141 3.73 -12.20 5.97
C GLU A 141 2.48 -13.05 5.75
N LYS A 142 2.62 -14.38 5.87
CA LYS A 142 1.47 -15.28 5.88
C LYS A 142 0.81 -15.22 7.25
N VAL A 143 -0.41 -14.68 7.33
CA VAL A 143 -1.14 -14.50 8.59
C VAL A 143 -2.14 -15.59 8.87
N GLN A 144 -2.58 -16.32 7.83
CA GLN A 144 -3.50 -17.44 7.96
C GLN A 144 -3.22 -18.48 6.88
N SER A 145 -3.31 -19.77 7.27
CA SER A 145 -3.29 -20.90 6.35
C SER A 145 -4.37 -21.89 6.76
N SER A 146 -5.14 -22.39 5.80
CA SER A 146 -6.20 -23.40 5.99
C SER A 146 -6.23 -24.35 4.79
N GLN A 147 -7.07 -25.39 4.87
CA GLN A 147 -7.27 -26.31 3.73
C GLN A 147 -7.87 -25.63 2.49
N ASP A 148 -8.58 -24.52 2.68
CA ASP A 148 -9.28 -23.80 1.62
C ASP A 148 -8.47 -22.66 1.00
N GLY A 149 -7.39 -22.22 1.66
CA GLY A 149 -6.56 -21.14 1.17
C GLY A 149 -5.66 -20.47 2.20
N GLU A 150 -5.00 -19.41 1.77
CA GLU A 150 -4.03 -18.64 2.55
C GLU A 150 -4.36 -17.15 2.52
N ILE A 151 -4.06 -16.47 3.64
CA ILE A 151 -4.11 -15.01 3.72
C ILE A 151 -2.72 -14.47 3.98
N TRP A 152 -2.29 -13.59 3.10
CA TRP A 152 -1.04 -12.87 3.20
C TRP A 152 -1.30 -11.40 3.52
N MET A 153 -0.52 -10.86 4.46
CA MET A 153 -0.58 -9.45 4.85
C MET A 153 0.67 -8.72 4.33
N ARG A 154 0.45 -7.75 3.45
CA ARG A 154 1.46 -6.78 3.06
C ARG A 154 1.35 -5.56 3.96
N THR A 155 2.41 -5.23 4.69
CA THR A 155 2.49 -4.00 5.48
C THR A 155 3.47 -3.05 4.82
N ILE A 156 3.00 -1.92 4.30
CA ILE A 156 3.85 -0.85 3.77
C ILE A 156 4.46 -0.15 4.98
N THR A 157 5.79 -0.23 5.12
CA THR A 157 6.54 0.33 6.27
C THR A 157 7.26 1.63 5.94
N ASP A 158 7.46 1.92 4.66
CA ASP A 158 8.09 3.16 4.19
C ASP A 158 7.52 3.57 2.83
N VAL A 159 7.11 4.82 2.73
CA VAL A 159 6.68 5.48 1.50
C VAL A 159 7.72 6.52 1.13
N LYS A 160 8.38 6.34 -0.02
CA LYS A 160 9.43 7.28 -0.46
C LYS A 160 8.87 8.63 -0.90
N LYS A 161 7.80 8.58 -1.70
CA LYS A 161 7.22 9.78 -2.30
C LYS A 161 5.75 9.61 -2.57
N VAL A 162 4.98 10.68 -2.31
CA VAL A 162 3.61 10.85 -2.81
C VAL A 162 3.65 11.84 -3.98
N PHE A 163 3.06 11.47 -5.11
CA PHE A 163 3.02 12.29 -6.33
C PHE A 163 1.73 13.06 -6.45
N ASP A 164 0.63 12.37 -6.23
CA ASP A 164 -0.70 12.94 -6.39
C ASP A 164 -1.72 12.28 -5.48
N VAL A 165 -2.78 13.02 -5.22
CA VAL A 165 -4.06 12.54 -4.72
C VAL A 165 -5.09 12.86 -5.78
N SER A 166 -5.80 11.86 -6.27
CA SER A 166 -6.65 12.01 -7.44
C SER A 166 -8.07 11.55 -7.17
N ARG A 167 -9.01 12.30 -7.73
CA ARG A 167 -10.37 11.78 -7.88
C ARG A 167 -10.41 10.73 -8.96
N VAL A 168 -11.04 9.60 -8.67
CA VAL A 168 -11.17 8.52 -9.65
C VAL A 168 -12.63 8.19 -9.89
N SER A 169 -13.01 8.13 -11.17
CA SER A 169 -14.38 7.78 -11.58
C SER A 169 -14.66 6.29 -11.41
N LEU A 170 -13.67 5.46 -11.75
CA LEU A 170 -13.70 4.02 -11.56
C LEU A 170 -12.35 3.58 -10.96
N PRO A 171 -12.35 2.65 -9.99
CA PRO A 171 -11.11 2.08 -9.51
C PRO A 171 -10.42 1.37 -10.69
N ARG A 172 -9.13 1.65 -10.90
CA ARG A 172 -8.31 0.99 -11.94
C ARG A 172 -8.01 -0.47 -11.59
N ASN A 173 -8.99 -1.24 -11.15
CA ASN A 173 -8.77 -2.61 -10.69
C ASN A 173 -8.60 -3.64 -11.82
N ASP A 174 -9.02 -3.35 -13.05
CA ASP A 174 -9.09 -4.39 -14.09
C ASP A 174 -7.80 -4.63 -14.87
N TYR A 175 -6.92 -3.62 -15.00
CA TYR A 175 -5.65 -3.77 -15.73
C TYR A 175 -4.46 -4.18 -14.85
N THR A 176 -4.58 -4.04 -13.53
CA THR A 176 -3.50 -4.33 -12.58
C THR A 176 -3.54 -5.75 -12.02
N SER A 177 -4.62 -6.52 -12.25
CA SER A 177 -4.79 -7.86 -11.68
C SER A 177 -3.71 -8.86 -12.14
N ILE A 178 -3.37 -8.91 -13.43
CA ILE A 178 -2.34 -9.82 -13.97
C ILE A 178 -0.95 -9.39 -13.52
N SER A 179 -0.65 -8.09 -13.57
CA SER A 179 0.64 -7.54 -13.14
C SER A 179 0.84 -7.64 -11.63
N ARG A 180 -0.23 -7.44 -10.85
CA ARG A 180 -0.22 -7.62 -9.39
C ARG A 180 -0.06 -9.08 -8.99
N ARG A 181 -0.71 -10.00 -9.71
CA ARG A 181 -0.56 -11.44 -9.51
C ARG A 181 0.89 -11.90 -9.73
N ALA A 182 1.50 -11.54 -10.85
CA ALA A 182 2.87 -11.91 -11.16
C ALA A 182 3.88 -11.32 -10.15
N TYR A 183 3.64 -10.10 -9.67
CA TYR A 183 4.44 -9.49 -8.60
C TYR A 183 4.28 -10.24 -7.27
N ALA A 184 3.05 -10.55 -6.88
CA ALA A 184 2.77 -11.25 -5.64
C ALA A 184 3.32 -12.68 -5.65
N ASP A 185 3.12 -13.41 -6.75
CA ASP A 185 3.66 -14.76 -6.90
C ASP A 185 5.20 -14.74 -6.79
N GLY A 186 5.87 -13.75 -7.39
CA GLY A 186 7.31 -13.57 -7.25
C GLY A 186 7.74 -13.26 -5.81
N VAL A 187 7.08 -12.31 -5.14
CA VAL A 187 7.43 -11.93 -3.76
C VAL A 187 7.09 -13.06 -2.77
N ILE A 188 5.95 -13.74 -2.95
CA ILE A 188 5.59 -14.90 -2.12
C ILE A 188 6.63 -16.03 -2.30
N ALA A 189 7.02 -16.33 -3.55
CA ALA A 189 8.04 -17.34 -3.83
C ALA A 189 9.38 -16.99 -3.19
N ASP A 190 9.79 -15.71 -3.23
CA ASP A 190 11.03 -15.25 -2.60
C ASP A 190 10.97 -15.42 -1.07
N VAL A 191 9.87 -15.00 -0.42
CA VAL A 191 9.67 -15.14 1.03
C VAL A 191 9.66 -16.62 1.44
N GLU A 192 8.99 -17.49 0.70
CA GLU A 192 8.98 -18.93 0.98
C GLU A 192 10.35 -19.58 0.75
N SER A 193 11.09 -19.14 -0.26
CA SER A 193 12.46 -19.58 -0.52
C SER A 193 13.40 -19.19 0.62
N GLU A 194 13.36 -17.94 1.06
CA GLU A 194 14.16 -17.46 2.21
C GLU A 194 13.82 -18.20 3.51
N ARG A 195 12.54 -18.46 3.75
CA ARG A 195 12.07 -19.23 4.90
C ARG A 195 12.61 -20.67 4.86
N THR A 196 12.48 -21.32 3.71
CA THR A 196 12.97 -22.70 3.50
C THR A 196 14.49 -22.79 3.72
N GLU A 197 15.22 -21.80 3.20
CA GLU A 197 16.67 -21.76 3.38
C GLU A 197 17.08 -21.50 4.83
N ARG A 198 16.34 -20.63 5.54
CA ARG A 198 16.54 -20.38 6.97
C ARG A 198 16.28 -21.64 7.81
N GLU A 199 15.19 -22.38 7.55
CA GLU A 199 14.88 -23.64 8.21
C GLU A 199 15.96 -24.70 7.94
N ARG A 200 16.47 -24.77 6.70
CA ARG A 200 17.58 -25.65 6.33
C ARG A 200 18.87 -25.31 7.09
N ARG A 201 19.18 -24.03 7.23
CA ARG A 201 20.35 -23.57 8.01
C ARG A 201 20.20 -23.93 9.48
N MET A 202 19.02 -23.73 10.07
CA MET A 202 18.76 -24.11 11.47
C MET A 202 18.93 -25.59 11.69
N ARG A 203 18.33 -26.46 10.87
CA ARG A 203 18.49 -27.92 10.97
C ARG A 203 19.96 -28.34 10.86
N LYS A 204 20.71 -27.74 9.97
CA LYS A 204 22.14 -28.02 9.82
C LYS A 204 22.94 -27.64 11.07
N THR A 205 22.59 -26.55 11.71
CA THR A 205 23.21 -26.08 12.96
C THR A 205 22.90 -27.07 14.10
N GLU A 206 21.63 -27.47 14.25
CA GLU A 206 21.21 -28.47 15.24
C GLU A 206 21.91 -29.83 15.06
N GLU A 207 22.05 -30.31 13.81
CA GLU A 207 22.78 -31.50 13.51
C GLU A 207 24.28 -31.42 13.89
N LEU A 208 24.90 -30.24 13.63
CA LEU A 208 26.29 -29.99 14.01
C LEU A 208 26.46 -29.97 15.53
N GLU A 209 25.58 -29.33 16.25
CA GLU A 209 25.56 -29.26 17.71
C GLU A 209 25.41 -30.69 18.31
N LEU A 210 24.48 -31.48 17.76
CA LEU A 210 24.29 -32.87 18.19
C LEU A 210 25.56 -33.73 17.96
N ARG A 211 26.24 -33.51 16.82
CA ARG A 211 27.50 -34.21 16.52
C ARG A 211 28.63 -33.80 17.48
N ILE A 212 28.74 -32.52 17.76
CA ILE A 212 29.73 -31.99 18.72
C ILE A 212 29.47 -32.55 20.10
N ASN A 213 28.23 -32.56 20.59
CA ASN A 213 27.89 -33.12 21.88
C ASN A 213 28.22 -34.65 22.00
N LYS A 214 27.91 -35.40 20.94
CA LYS A 214 28.31 -36.84 20.89
C LYS A 214 29.83 -37.04 20.94
N LEU A 215 30.61 -36.19 20.27
CA LEU A 215 32.07 -36.25 20.33
C LEU A 215 32.59 -35.87 21.72
N ILE A 216 32.05 -34.87 22.35
CA ILE A 216 32.40 -34.47 23.71
C ILE A 216 32.12 -35.61 24.71
N ASP A 217 30.97 -36.29 24.59
CA ASP A 217 30.59 -37.41 25.45
C ASP A 217 31.51 -38.61 25.23
N SER A 218 31.89 -38.89 23.99
CA SER A 218 32.85 -39.96 23.67
C SER A 218 34.25 -39.71 24.25
N LEU A 219 34.68 -38.44 24.31
CA LEU A 219 35.98 -38.05 24.90
C LEU A 219 35.97 -38.06 26.44
N LYS A 220 34.80 -37.90 27.09
CA LYS A 220 34.65 -37.96 28.54
C LYS A 220 34.49 -39.41 29.07
N GLY A 221 34.00 -40.33 28.24
CA GLY A 221 33.80 -41.73 28.61
C GLY A 221 35.00 -42.65 28.39
N GLY A 222 36.13 -42.12 27.98
CA GLY A 222 37.36 -42.88 27.64
C GLY A 222 38.46 -42.86 28.71
N ASN A 223 38.12 -42.62 29.99
CA ASN A 223 39.07 -42.76 31.14
C ASN A 223 38.64 -43.89 32.04
#